data_a7223fd1d795cdf620bedc2447a6c4fa
#
_entry.id   a7223fd1d795cdf620bedc2447a6c4fa
#
_cell.length_a   1.000
_cell.length_b   1.000
_cell.length_c   1.000
_cell.angle_alpha   90.00
_cell.angle_beta   90.00
_cell.angle_gamma   90.00
#
_symmetry.space_group_name_H-M   'P 1'
#
loop_
_entity.id
_entity.type
_entity.pdbx_description
1 polymer ?
#
loop_
_entity_poly.entity_id
_entity_poly.type
_entity_poly.pdbx_seq_one_letter_code
_entity_poly.pdbx_strand_id
1 'polypeptide(L)'
;MKTIPEPETKERILRTAFQLFHEQGFHATGVATIVREAGINPGSLYHFFESKDQLLLNVLEFAIGYLGPAVMEPVESQTPDPIARIFALLDQYRNGMVRHGCRMGCPIGNLALEVSDSNPDARRLIHRNFENWASRVEDWLAEAGDRLPLDVNRARLAHFILTVMEGGLMQARAANDLKPFDESVAVLRDHLNLLLRPAKHGGGLSKKPRASRPRPGNKK
;
A
#
# COMPACT_ATOMS: atom_id res chain seq x y z
N MET A 1 -36.10 -7.11 17.69
CA MET A 1 -34.83 -7.08 16.96
C MET A 1 -34.60 -5.64 16.51
N LYS A 2 -33.53 -4.97 16.95
CA LYS A 2 -33.16 -3.65 16.39
C LYS A 2 -32.72 -3.86 14.95
N THR A 3 -33.43 -3.28 14.00
CA THR A 3 -32.98 -3.20 12.59
C THR A 3 -31.73 -2.31 12.53
N ILE A 4 -30.61 -2.90 12.14
CA ILE A 4 -29.38 -2.13 11.87
C ILE A 4 -29.66 -1.25 10.64
N PRO A 5 -29.25 0.04 10.63
CA PRO A 5 -29.43 0.92 9.47
C PRO A 5 -28.89 0.30 8.18
N GLU A 6 -29.60 0.48 7.08
CA GLU A 6 -29.29 -0.13 5.77
C GLU A 6 -27.87 0.14 5.25
N PRO A 7 -27.30 1.36 5.33
CA PRO A 7 -25.92 1.62 4.93
C PRO A 7 -24.90 0.80 5.74
N GLU A 8 -25.13 0.64 7.04
CA GLU A 8 -24.27 -0.13 7.95
C GLU A 8 -24.29 -1.63 7.60
N THR A 9 -25.44 -2.15 7.18
CA THR A 9 -25.57 -3.55 6.75
C THR A 9 -24.80 -3.81 5.45
N LYS A 10 -24.92 -2.94 4.45
CA LYS A 10 -24.16 -3.05 3.18
C LYS A 10 -22.67 -3.03 3.40
N GLU A 11 -22.18 -2.08 4.19
CA GLU A 11 -20.75 -1.96 4.50
C GLU A 11 -20.22 -3.19 5.24
N ARG A 12 -20.98 -3.72 6.19
CA ARG A 12 -20.64 -4.96 6.91
C ARG A 12 -20.51 -6.15 5.97
N ILE A 13 -21.43 -6.29 5.01
CA ILE A 13 -21.33 -7.33 3.97
C ILE A 13 -20.05 -7.17 3.18
N LEU A 14 -19.74 -5.96 2.72
CA LEU A 14 -18.56 -5.67 1.92
C LEU A 14 -17.26 -5.97 2.68
N ARG A 15 -17.16 -5.55 3.96
CA ARG A 15 -16.01 -5.85 4.82
C ARG A 15 -15.83 -7.35 5.03
N THR A 16 -16.92 -8.05 5.34
CA THR A 16 -16.89 -9.50 5.54
C THR A 16 -16.51 -10.23 4.25
N ALA A 17 -17.07 -9.86 3.12
CA ALA A 17 -16.74 -10.47 1.84
C ALA A 17 -15.29 -10.17 1.43
N PHE A 18 -14.79 -8.94 1.64
CA PHE A 18 -13.39 -8.57 1.39
C PHE A 18 -12.44 -9.45 2.21
N GLN A 19 -12.71 -9.62 3.51
CA GLN A 19 -11.90 -10.47 4.37
C GLN A 19 -11.93 -11.93 3.91
N LEU A 20 -13.10 -12.48 3.65
CA LEU A 20 -13.24 -13.88 3.22
C LEU A 20 -12.59 -14.14 1.85
N PHE A 21 -12.71 -13.20 0.90
CA PHE A 21 -12.03 -13.31 -0.39
C PHE A 21 -10.50 -13.26 -0.24
N HIS A 22 -10.00 -12.48 0.70
CA HIS A 22 -8.57 -12.44 1.00
C HIS A 22 -8.08 -13.75 1.65
N GLU A 23 -8.84 -14.31 2.59
CA GLU A 23 -8.46 -15.52 3.35
C GLU A 23 -8.60 -16.80 2.55
N GLN A 24 -9.67 -16.94 1.79
CA GLN A 24 -10.09 -18.19 1.16
C GLN A 24 -10.06 -18.14 -0.39
N GLY A 25 -9.98 -16.94 -0.97
CA GLY A 25 -10.19 -16.71 -2.39
C GLY A 25 -11.66 -16.50 -2.75
N PHE A 26 -11.88 -15.88 -3.91
CA PHE A 26 -13.22 -15.61 -4.41
C PHE A 26 -13.99 -16.90 -4.72
N HIS A 27 -13.39 -17.81 -5.51
CA HIS A 27 -14.10 -19.02 -5.94
C HIS A 27 -14.45 -19.94 -4.77
N ALA A 28 -13.56 -20.08 -3.80
CA ALA A 28 -13.78 -20.94 -2.63
C ALA A 28 -14.76 -20.35 -1.60
N THR A 29 -15.02 -19.05 -1.64
CA THR A 29 -15.94 -18.40 -0.70
C THR A 29 -17.39 -18.54 -1.17
N GLY A 30 -18.19 -19.31 -0.44
CA GLY A 30 -19.63 -19.46 -0.71
C GLY A 30 -20.47 -18.29 -0.18
N VAL A 31 -21.59 -17.97 -0.86
CA VAL A 31 -22.55 -16.95 -0.40
C VAL A 31 -23.08 -17.28 1.00
N ALA A 32 -23.35 -18.54 1.29
CA ALA A 32 -23.81 -18.98 2.61
C ALA A 32 -22.79 -18.65 3.73
N THR A 33 -21.50 -18.77 3.44
CA THR A 33 -20.42 -18.36 4.36
C THR A 33 -20.45 -16.87 4.62
N ILE A 34 -20.57 -16.06 3.57
CA ILE A 34 -20.65 -14.60 3.69
C ILE A 34 -21.86 -14.18 4.54
N VAL A 35 -23.02 -14.76 4.27
CA VAL A 35 -24.26 -14.50 5.02
C VAL A 35 -24.10 -14.81 6.50
N ARG A 36 -23.52 -15.99 6.83
CA ARG A 36 -23.27 -16.43 8.21
C ARG A 36 -22.28 -15.49 8.92
N GLU A 37 -21.13 -15.22 8.31
CA GLU A 37 -20.08 -14.40 8.93
C GLU A 37 -20.49 -12.91 9.04
N ALA A 38 -21.27 -12.41 8.10
CA ALA A 38 -21.83 -11.05 8.18
C ALA A 38 -22.99 -10.94 9.19
N GLY A 39 -23.50 -12.05 9.73
CA GLY A 39 -24.62 -12.08 10.68
C GLY A 39 -25.92 -11.52 10.08
N ILE A 40 -26.22 -11.86 8.83
CA ILE A 40 -27.42 -11.40 8.10
C ILE A 40 -28.24 -12.60 7.63
N ASN A 41 -29.47 -12.33 7.18
CA ASN A 41 -30.25 -13.33 6.46
C ASN A 41 -29.92 -13.32 4.94
N PRO A 42 -30.17 -14.44 4.21
CA PRO A 42 -29.90 -14.49 2.76
C PRO A 42 -30.61 -13.42 1.95
N GLY A 43 -31.85 -13.09 2.29
CA GLY A 43 -32.62 -12.05 1.61
C GLY A 43 -31.98 -10.67 1.71
N SER A 44 -31.31 -10.37 2.83
CA SER A 44 -30.58 -9.10 2.99
C SER A 44 -29.39 -8.99 2.05
N LEU A 45 -28.67 -10.09 1.75
CA LEU A 45 -27.58 -10.05 0.79
C LEU A 45 -28.09 -9.77 -0.62
N TYR A 46 -29.11 -10.51 -1.06
CA TYR A 46 -29.67 -10.36 -2.41
C TYR A 46 -30.45 -9.07 -2.60
N HIS A 47 -30.86 -8.40 -1.52
CA HIS A 47 -31.39 -7.03 -1.59
C HIS A 47 -30.33 -6.01 -2.06
N PHE A 48 -29.05 -6.20 -1.67
CA PHE A 48 -27.96 -5.29 -2.03
C PHE A 48 -27.19 -5.73 -3.28
N PHE A 49 -27.08 -7.04 -3.53
CA PHE A 49 -26.22 -7.60 -4.58
C PHE A 49 -26.93 -8.74 -5.29
N GLU A 50 -27.18 -8.58 -6.59
CA GLU A 50 -27.91 -9.54 -7.42
C GLU A 50 -27.18 -10.90 -7.56
N SER A 51 -25.84 -10.89 -7.44
CA SER A 51 -25.00 -12.07 -7.59
C SER A 51 -23.70 -11.94 -6.78
N LYS A 52 -22.96 -13.06 -6.65
CA LYS A 52 -21.63 -13.06 -6.05
C LYS A 52 -20.62 -12.25 -6.90
N ASP A 53 -20.77 -12.25 -8.23
CA ASP A 53 -19.93 -11.42 -9.12
C ASP A 53 -20.23 -9.93 -8.91
N GLN A 54 -21.50 -9.54 -8.76
CA GLN A 54 -21.85 -8.17 -8.41
C GLN A 54 -21.29 -7.77 -7.05
N LEU A 55 -21.32 -8.68 -6.07
CA LEU A 55 -20.67 -8.45 -4.76
C LEU A 55 -19.16 -8.28 -4.92
N LEU A 56 -18.48 -9.09 -5.74
CA LEU A 56 -17.05 -8.94 -6.03
C LEU A 56 -16.72 -7.55 -6.57
N LEU A 57 -17.47 -7.06 -7.55
CA LEU A 57 -17.25 -5.73 -8.12
C LEU A 57 -17.42 -4.63 -7.04
N ASN A 58 -18.44 -4.74 -6.21
CA ASN A 58 -18.65 -3.80 -5.12
C ASN A 58 -17.55 -3.92 -4.03
N VAL A 59 -17.03 -5.10 -3.76
CA VAL A 59 -15.89 -5.31 -2.85
C VAL A 59 -14.62 -4.66 -3.40
N LEU A 60 -14.34 -4.78 -4.69
CA LEU A 60 -13.19 -4.15 -5.32
C LEU A 60 -13.31 -2.62 -5.37
N GLU A 61 -14.51 -2.09 -5.59
CA GLU A 61 -14.78 -0.65 -5.49
C GLU A 61 -14.65 -0.15 -4.04
N PHE A 62 -15.18 -0.90 -3.08
CA PHE A 62 -15.01 -0.62 -1.65
C PHE A 62 -13.53 -0.60 -1.24
N ALA A 63 -12.72 -1.54 -1.76
CA ALA A 63 -11.29 -1.62 -1.45
C ALA A 63 -10.54 -0.34 -1.86
N ILE A 64 -10.93 0.32 -2.95
CA ILE A 64 -10.35 1.60 -3.40
C ILE A 64 -10.45 2.68 -2.31
N GLY A 65 -11.59 2.80 -1.66
CA GLY A 65 -11.76 3.77 -0.57
C GLY A 65 -11.27 3.30 0.80
N TYR A 66 -11.24 1.98 1.01
CA TYR A 66 -10.92 1.38 2.30
C TYR A 66 -9.41 1.21 2.55
N LEU A 67 -8.64 0.82 1.52
CA LEU A 67 -7.22 0.49 1.69
C LEU A 67 -6.35 1.73 1.94
N GLY A 68 -6.73 2.89 1.43
CA GLY A 68 -6.04 4.15 1.73
C GLY A 68 -6.00 4.41 3.24
N PRO A 69 -7.15 4.61 3.93
CA PRO A 69 -7.19 4.80 5.37
C PRO A 69 -6.67 3.61 6.19
N ALA A 70 -6.88 2.37 5.73
CA ALA A 70 -6.50 1.19 6.49
C ALA A 70 -5.01 0.84 6.41
N VAL A 71 -4.33 1.22 5.31
CA VAL A 71 -2.94 0.81 5.03
C VAL A 71 -2.03 2.03 4.90
N MET A 72 -2.38 3.02 4.07
CA MET A 72 -1.48 4.13 3.74
C MET A 72 -1.39 5.18 4.85
N GLU A 73 -2.52 5.61 5.45
CA GLU A 73 -2.50 6.61 6.52
C GLU A 73 -1.72 6.16 7.77
N PRO A 74 -1.83 4.90 8.25
CA PRO A 74 -0.98 4.41 9.33
C PRO A 74 0.52 4.47 9.00
N VAL A 75 0.90 4.16 7.75
CA VAL A 75 2.28 4.25 7.28
C VAL A 75 2.77 5.69 7.30
N GLU A 76 1.98 6.64 6.80
CA GLU A 76 2.30 8.06 6.77
C GLU A 76 2.44 8.66 8.17
N SER A 77 1.64 8.16 9.11
CA SER A 77 1.69 8.60 10.51
C SER A 77 2.94 8.12 11.25
N GLN A 78 3.58 7.03 10.79
CA GLN A 78 4.78 6.47 11.43
C GLN A 78 6.03 7.31 11.18
N THR A 79 6.14 7.95 10.02
CA THR A 79 7.34 8.69 9.64
C THR A 79 7.04 9.84 8.69
N PRO A 80 7.67 11.02 8.91
CA PRO A 80 7.60 12.13 7.97
C PRO A 80 8.51 11.92 6.74
N ASP A 81 9.48 10.99 6.79
CA ASP A 81 10.39 10.71 5.67
C ASP A 81 9.67 9.91 4.59
N PRO A 82 9.47 10.47 3.38
CA PRO A 82 8.75 9.80 2.30
C PRO A 82 9.42 8.49 1.82
N ILE A 83 10.75 8.39 1.90
CA ILE A 83 11.45 7.15 1.55
C ILE A 83 11.26 6.08 2.63
N ALA A 84 11.25 6.48 3.90
CA ALA A 84 10.97 5.57 5.00
C ALA A 84 9.53 5.04 4.95
N ARG A 85 8.55 5.82 4.44
CA ARG A 85 7.16 5.36 4.24
C ARG A 85 7.08 4.17 3.30
N ILE A 86 7.90 4.13 2.23
CA ILE A 86 7.94 3.00 1.30
C ILE A 86 8.30 1.72 2.06
N PHE A 87 9.32 1.76 2.90
CA PHE A 87 9.74 0.58 3.67
C PHE A 87 8.76 0.26 4.81
N ALA A 88 8.13 1.25 5.42
CA ALA A 88 7.06 1.02 6.39
C ALA A 88 5.85 0.32 5.77
N LEU A 89 5.50 0.64 4.51
CA LEU A 89 4.47 -0.07 3.74
C LEU A 89 4.86 -1.54 3.53
N LEU A 90 6.08 -1.80 3.08
CA LEU A 90 6.59 -3.16 2.90
C LEU A 90 6.61 -3.95 4.22
N ASP A 91 7.04 -3.32 5.31
CA ASP A 91 7.03 -3.91 6.65
C ASP A 91 5.61 -4.21 7.15
N GLN A 92 4.63 -3.39 6.82
CA GLN A 92 3.22 -3.66 7.16
C GLN A 92 2.71 -4.94 6.47
N TYR A 93 3.04 -5.15 5.18
CA TYR A 93 2.74 -6.38 4.45
C TYR A 93 3.50 -7.58 5.03
N ARG A 94 4.80 -7.42 5.28
CA ARG A 94 5.62 -8.43 5.94
C ARG A 94 5.00 -8.89 7.27
N ASN A 95 4.61 -7.93 8.11
CA ASN A 95 3.98 -8.22 9.40
C ASN A 95 2.62 -8.91 9.25
N GLY A 96 1.87 -8.58 8.19
CA GLY A 96 0.66 -9.31 7.81
C GLY A 96 0.97 -10.77 7.51
N MET A 97 1.99 -11.04 6.70
CA MET A 97 2.43 -12.42 6.39
C MET A 97 2.86 -13.18 7.64
N VAL A 98 3.62 -12.55 8.57
CA VAL A 98 4.00 -13.17 9.85
C VAL A 98 2.75 -13.58 10.64
N ARG A 99 1.81 -12.65 10.84
CA ARG A 99 0.59 -12.90 11.63
C ARG A 99 -0.25 -14.06 11.09
N HIS A 100 -0.21 -14.29 9.79
CA HIS A 100 -1.02 -15.29 9.11
C HIS A 100 -0.22 -16.50 8.59
N GLY A 101 1.02 -16.69 9.09
CA GLY A 101 1.86 -17.84 8.74
C GLY A 101 2.10 -17.96 7.22
N CYS A 102 2.43 -16.86 6.55
CA CYS A 102 2.68 -16.74 5.12
C CYS A 102 1.50 -17.18 4.21
N ARG A 103 0.27 -17.28 4.74
CA ARG A 103 -0.88 -17.78 3.97
C ARG A 103 -1.65 -16.69 3.21
N MET A 104 -1.56 -15.46 3.70
CA MET A 104 -2.28 -14.34 3.12
C MET A 104 -1.41 -13.55 2.17
N GLY A 105 -1.49 -12.86 1.37
CA GLY A 105 -0.65 -11.99 0.54
C GLY A 105 -1.31 -10.63 0.46
N CYS A 106 -1.21 -9.99 -0.71
CA CYS A 106 -2.02 -8.84 -1.01
C CYS A 106 -3.45 -9.27 -1.38
N PRO A 107 -4.50 -8.72 -0.76
CA PRO A 107 -5.89 -9.07 -1.09
C PRO A 107 -6.22 -8.79 -2.57
N ILE A 108 -5.68 -7.70 -3.14
CA ILE A 108 -5.91 -7.34 -4.54
C ILE A 108 -5.08 -8.21 -5.47
N GLY A 109 -3.81 -8.48 -5.12
CA GLY A 109 -2.93 -9.38 -5.88
C GLY A 109 -3.48 -10.80 -5.97
N ASN A 110 -4.03 -11.33 -4.88
CA ASN A 110 -4.67 -12.64 -4.87
C ASN A 110 -5.87 -12.68 -5.84
N LEU A 111 -6.76 -11.68 -5.80
CA LEU A 111 -7.89 -11.59 -6.72
C LEU A 111 -7.46 -11.38 -8.18
N ALA A 112 -6.35 -10.67 -8.41
CA ALA A 112 -5.80 -10.49 -9.76
C ALA A 112 -5.48 -11.82 -10.43
N LEU A 113 -4.90 -12.76 -9.69
CA LEU A 113 -4.54 -14.09 -10.20
C LEU A 113 -5.75 -15.02 -10.35
N GLU A 114 -6.83 -14.75 -9.62
CA GLU A 114 -7.99 -15.65 -9.56
C GLU A 114 -9.09 -15.28 -10.56
N VAL A 115 -9.37 -13.99 -10.78
CA VAL A 115 -10.57 -13.55 -11.50
C VAL A 115 -10.31 -12.67 -12.73
N SER A 116 -9.08 -12.20 -12.98
CA SER A 116 -8.83 -11.23 -14.06
C SER A 116 -9.13 -11.77 -15.46
N ASP A 117 -8.94 -13.07 -15.69
CA ASP A 117 -9.18 -13.67 -16.99
C ASP A 117 -10.66 -13.94 -17.25
N SER A 118 -11.40 -14.26 -16.17
CA SER A 118 -12.81 -14.65 -16.26
C SER A 118 -13.79 -13.47 -16.12
N ASN A 119 -13.34 -12.34 -15.50
CA ASN A 119 -14.20 -11.19 -15.21
C ASN A 119 -13.52 -9.88 -15.64
N PRO A 120 -13.81 -9.36 -16.86
CA PRO A 120 -13.21 -8.12 -17.37
C PRO A 120 -13.51 -6.89 -16.52
N ASP A 121 -14.65 -6.82 -15.84
CA ASP A 121 -15.03 -5.71 -14.97
C ASP A 121 -14.21 -5.74 -13.68
N ALA A 122 -14.06 -6.93 -13.07
CA ALA A 122 -13.18 -7.12 -11.93
C ALA A 122 -11.73 -6.78 -12.28
N ARG A 123 -11.23 -7.20 -13.46
CA ARG A 123 -9.88 -6.84 -13.93
C ARG A 123 -9.67 -5.34 -13.98
N ARG A 124 -10.64 -4.55 -14.48
CA ARG A 124 -10.54 -3.08 -14.50
C ARG A 124 -10.44 -2.48 -13.09
N LEU A 125 -11.24 -2.97 -12.16
CA LEU A 125 -11.22 -2.50 -10.77
C LEU A 125 -9.95 -2.91 -10.03
N ILE A 126 -9.43 -4.10 -10.28
CA ILE A 126 -8.14 -4.57 -9.76
C ILE A 126 -7.02 -3.67 -10.27
N HIS A 127 -6.96 -3.42 -11.58
CA HIS A 127 -5.97 -2.50 -12.15
C HIS A 127 -6.06 -1.11 -11.52
N ARG A 128 -7.25 -0.56 -11.36
CA ARG A 128 -7.47 0.73 -10.68
C ARG A 128 -6.98 0.74 -9.22
N ASN A 129 -7.14 -0.36 -8.49
CA ASN A 129 -6.57 -0.49 -7.14
C ASN A 129 -5.03 -0.41 -7.17
N PHE A 130 -4.37 -1.11 -8.10
CA PHE A 130 -2.92 -1.05 -8.26
C PHE A 130 -2.43 0.34 -8.68
N GLU A 131 -3.12 1.01 -9.60
CA GLU A 131 -2.79 2.38 -10.01
C GLU A 131 -2.89 3.36 -8.84
N ASN A 132 -3.91 3.26 -7.99
CA ASN A 132 -4.03 4.10 -6.81
C ASN A 132 -2.85 3.91 -5.83
N TRP A 133 -2.37 2.68 -5.68
CA TRP A 133 -1.21 2.39 -4.85
C TRP A 133 0.08 2.91 -5.46
N ALA A 134 0.28 2.67 -6.75
CA ALA A 134 1.44 3.18 -7.47
C ALA A 134 1.48 4.72 -7.40
N SER A 135 0.35 5.38 -7.59
CA SER A 135 0.22 6.84 -7.48
C SER A 135 0.60 7.33 -6.08
N ARG A 136 0.16 6.65 -5.02
CA ARG A 136 0.52 7.06 -3.66
C ARG A 136 2.03 6.92 -3.38
N VAL A 137 2.65 5.86 -3.87
CA VAL A 137 4.10 5.67 -3.78
C VAL A 137 4.84 6.70 -4.63
N GLU A 138 4.31 7.06 -5.82
CA GLU A 138 4.84 8.13 -6.65
C GLU A 138 4.80 9.49 -5.94
N ASP A 139 3.71 9.82 -5.23
CA ASP A 139 3.60 11.03 -4.42
C ASP A 139 4.72 11.08 -3.36
N TRP A 140 4.97 9.99 -2.63
CA TRP A 140 6.09 9.92 -1.69
C TRP A 140 7.45 10.08 -2.36
N LEU A 141 7.65 9.51 -3.53
CA LEU A 141 8.88 9.70 -4.31
C LEU A 141 9.02 11.15 -4.78
N ALA A 142 7.91 11.84 -5.08
CA ALA A 142 7.92 13.27 -5.41
C ALA A 142 8.24 14.14 -4.19
N GLU A 143 7.67 13.82 -3.01
CA GLU A 143 7.98 14.47 -1.74
C GLU A 143 9.47 14.37 -1.35
N ALA A 144 10.17 13.31 -1.79
CA ALA A 144 11.61 13.17 -1.57
C ALA A 144 12.45 14.26 -2.28
N GLY A 145 11.88 14.97 -3.24
CA GLY A 145 12.44 16.17 -3.89
C GLY A 145 13.77 15.90 -4.57
N ASP A 146 14.78 16.72 -4.22
CA ASP A 146 16.15 16.67 -4.78
C ASP A 146 17.02 15.53 -4.19
N ARG A 147 16.51 14.78 -3.21
CA ARG A 147 17.14 13.54 -2.73
C ARG A 147 17.19 12.47 -3.84
N LEU A 148 16.23 12.51 -4.77
CA LEU A 148 16.25 11.64 -5.96
C LEU A 148 16.75 12.44 -7.18
N PRO A 149 17.57 11.84 -8.08
CA PRO A 149 17.99 12.46 -9.32
C PRO A 149 16.79 12.91 -10.17
N LEU A 150 16.96 14.00 -10.92
CA LEU A 150 15.88 14.56 -11.75
C LEU A 150 15.48 13.66 -12.92
N ASP A 151 16.39 12.82 -13.38
CA ASP A 151 16.20 11.85 -14.46
C ASP A 151 15.54 10.55 -14.01
N VAL A 152 15.34 10.36 -12.71
CA VAL A 152 14.57 9.21 -12.20
C VAL A 152 13.09 9.41 -12.51
N ASN A 153 12.55 8.48 -13.30
CA ASN A 153 11.11 8.43 -13.56
C ASN A 153 10.39 7.84 -12.33
N ARG A 154 9.75 8.72 -11.55
CA ARG A 154 9.10 8.36 -10.28
C ARG A 154 7.93 7.40 -10.46
N ALA A 155 7.13 7.55 -11.50
CA ALA A 155 6.03 6.64 -11.81
C ALA A 155 6.55 5.22 -12.08
N ARG A 156 7.59 5.06 -12.92
CA ARG A 156 8.20 3.74 -13.17
C ARG A 156 8.80 3.14 -11.91
N LEU A 157 9.42 3.96 -11.07
CA LEU A 157 10.00 3.49 -9.80
C LEU A 157 8.89 3.05 -8.83
N ALA A 158 7.76 3.76 -8.77
CA ALA A 158 6.60 3.38 -7.97
C ALA A 158 6.02 2.03 -8.42
N HIS A 159 5.83 1.82 -9.71
CA HIS A 159 5.40 0.52 -10.25
C HIS A 159 6.42 -0.59 -9.97
N PHE A 160 7.72 -0.31 -10.04
CA PHE A 160 8.76 -1.28 -9.70
C PHE A 160 8.69 -1.68 -8.22
N ILE A 161 8.52 -0.71 -7.31
CA ILE A 161 8.36 -0.96 -5.87
C ILE A 161 7.14 -1.86 -5.62
N LEU A 162 6.02 -1.57 -6.25
CA LEU A 162 4.81 -2.37 -6.15
C LEU A 162 5.03 -3.80 -6.70
N THR A 163 5.72 -3.93 -7.82
CA THR A 163 6.07 -5.24 -8.42
C THR A 163 6.96 -6.07 -7.49
N VAL A 164 7.94 -5.44 -6.82
CA VAL A 164 8.79 -6.12 -5.81
C VAL A 164 7.94 -6.60 -4.64
N MET A 165 7.02 -5.78 -4.15
CA MET A 165 6.10 -6.14 -3.08
C MET A 165 5.22 -7.33 -3.46
N GLU A 166 4.49 -7.25 -4.57
CA GLU A 166 3.56 -8.29 -5.01
C GLU A 166 4.28 -9.60 -5.34
N GLY A 167 5.38 -9.53 -6.08
CA GLY A 167 6.20 -10.70 -6.41
C GLY A 167 6.82 -11.36 -5.18
N GLY A 168 7.31 -10.55 -4.23
CA GLY A 168 7.86 -11.01 -2.97
C GLY A 168 6.81 -11.71 -2.10
N LEU A 169 5.61 -11.13 -1.97
CA LEU A 169 4.49 -11.72 -1.23
C LEU A 169 4.04 -13.07 -1.83
N MET A 170 3.92 -13.12 -3.15
CA MET A 170 3.54 -14.34 -3.87
C MET A 170 4.57 -15.46 -3.65
N GLN A 171 5.86 -15.16 -3.77
CA GLN A 171 6.94 -16.13 -3.58
C GLN A 171 7.05 -16.56 -2.11
N ALA A 172 6.91 -15.64 -1.13
CA ALA A 172 6.91 -15.97 0.28
C ALA A 172 5.74 -16.90 0.65
N ARG A 173 4.54 -16.65 0.08
CA ARG A 173 3.38 -17.54 0.24
C ARG A 173 3.66 -18.94 -0.34
N ALA A 174 4.22 -19.03 -1.53
CA ALA A 174 4.57 -20.30 -2.17
C ALA A 174 5.64 -21.09 -1.41
N ALA A 175 6.64 -20.39 -0.85
CA ALA A 175 7.69 -20.98 -0.04
C ALA A 175 7.25 -21.32 1.40
N ASN A 176 6.14 -20.76 1.87
CA ASN A 176 5.73 -20.71 3.28
C ASN A 176 6.86 -20.17 4.17
N ASP A 177 7.61 -19.20 3.65
CA ASP A 177 8.78 -18.57 4.27
C ASP A 177 8.88 -17.11 3.80
N LEU A 178 9.27 -16.21 4.70
CA LEU A 178 9.44 -14.79 4.37
C LEU A 178 10.72 -14.48 3.59
N LYS A 179 11.67 -15.40 3.55
CA LYS A 179 12.98 -15.19 2.93
C LYS A 179 12.91 -14.60 1.52
N PRO A 180 12.05 -15.08 0.58
CA PRO A 180 11.96 -14.48 -0.76
C PRO A 180 11.51 -13.01 -0.74
N PHE A 181 10.61 -12.66 0.17
CA PHE A 181 10.17 -11.28 0.36
C PHE A 181 11.29 -10.41 0.93
N ASP A 182 11.92 -10.87 2.02
CA ASP A 182 12.98 -10.13 2.71
C ASP A 182 14.18 -9.88 1.80
N GLU A 183 14.61 -10.86 1.01
CA GLU A 183 15.68 -10.71 0.03
C GLU A 183 15.34 -9.71 -1.08
N SER A 184 14.10 -9.76 -1.60
CA SER A 184 13.64 -8.82 -2.62
C SER A 184 13.60 -7.38 -2.09
N VAL A 185 13.12 -7.19 -0.86
CA VAL A 185 13.08 -5.88 -0.18
C VAL A 185 14.50 -5.38 0.12
N ALA A 186 15.42 -6.24 0.48
CA ALA A 186 16.82 -5.86 0.71
C ALA A 186 17.47 -5.31 -0.57
N VAL A 187 17.29 -5.99 -1.72
CA VAL A 187 17.79 -5.51 -3.02
C VAL A 187 17.13 -4.18 -3.41
N LEU A 188 15.83 -4.02 -3.18
CA LEU A 188 15.14 -2.75 -3.41
C LEU A 188 15.73 -1.63 -2.53
N ARG A 189 16.02 -1.91 -1.27
CA ARG A 189 16.63 -0.95 -0.34
C ARG A 189 18.01 -0.51 -0.83
N ASP A 190 18.84 -1.45 -1.25
CA ASP A 190 20.17 -1.16 -1.79
C ASP A 190 20.05 -0.31 -3.07
N HIS A 191 19.13 -0.63 -3.96
CA HIS A 191 18.88 0.14 -5.17
C HIS A 191 18.44 1.58 -4.85
N LEU A 192 17.50 1.78 -3.93
CA LEU A 192 17.08 3.11 -3.52
C LEU A 192 18.21 3.89 -2.85
N ASN A 193 19.03 3.24 -2.03
CA ASN A 193 20.21 3.88 -1.41
C ASN A 193 21.23 4.36 -2.45
N LEU A 194 21.41 3.63 -3.56
CA LEU A 194 22.27 4.06 -4.67
C LEU A 194 21.71 5.29 -5.41
N LEU A 195 20.38 5.43 -5.49
CA LEU A 195 19.73 6.57 -6.13
C LEU A 195 19.70 7.79 -5.22
N LEU A 196 19.60 7.62 -3.90
CA LEU A 196 19.46 8.71 -2.96
C LEU A 196 20.75 9.51 -2.83
N ARG A 197 20.67 10.80 -3.07
CA ARG A 197 21.74 11.75 -2.76
C ARG A 197 21.72 12.06 -1.26
N PRO A 198 22.89 12.26 -0.61
CA PRO A 198 22.89 12.74 0.76
C PRO A 198 22.12 14.06 0.85
N ALA A 199 21.23 14.17 1.84
CA ALA A 199 20.49 15.38 2.08
C ALA A 199 21.50 16.56 2.20
N LYS A 200 21.34 17.60 1.42
CA LYS A 200 22.14 18.81 1.60
C LYS A 200 21.77 19.37 2.98
N HIS A 201 22.64 19.14 3.95
CA HIS A 201 22.54 19.83 5.22
C HIS A 201 22.56 21.31 4.88
N GLY A 202 21.48 22.04 5.20
CA GLY A 202 21.41 23.47 5.03
C GLY A 202 22.63 24.10 5.68
N GLY A 203 23.60 24.46 4.83
CA GLY A 203 24.81 25.14 5.24
C GLY A 203 24.41 26.48 5.85
N GLY A 204 24.27 26.52 7.16
CA GLY A 204 24.25 27.74 7.90
C GLY A 204 25.52 28.49 7.52
N LEU A 205 25.35 29.55 6.74
CA LEU A 205 26.40 30.54 6.51
C LEU A 205 26.83 31.10 7.86
N SER A 206 27.81 30.44 8.48
CA SER A 206 28.60 31.05 9.56
C SER A 206 29.27 32.28 8.96
N LYS A 207 28.65 33.46 9.16
CA LYS A 207 29.33 34.74 8.93
C LYS A 207 30.51 34.79 9.88
N LYS A 208 31.71 34.53 9.35
CA LYS A 208 32.98 34.84 10.05
C LYS A 208 32.93 36.31 10.49
N PRO A 209 33.25 36.63 11.76
CA PRO A 209 33.35 38.02 12.20
C PRO A 209 34.47 38.71 11.40
N ARG A 210 34.15 39.80 10.78
CA ARG A 210 35.08 40.69 10.04
C ARG A 210 36.10 41.24 11.03
N ALA A 211 37.36 40.80 10.97
CA ALA A 211 38.45 41.32 11.77
C ALA A 211 38.58 42.82 11.50
N SER A 212 38.45 43.61 12.56
CA SER A 212 38.67 45.08 12.56
C SER A 212 40.13 45.38 12.31
N ARG A 213 40.45 46.13 11.21
CA ARG A 213 41.77 46.67 10.93
C ARG A 213 42.14 47.70 11.99
N PRO A 214 43.38 47.69 12.52
CA PRO A 214 43.85 48.72 13.44
C PRO A 214 44.08 50.05 12.65
N ARG A 215 43.68 51.16 13.27
CA ARG A 215 43.92 52.51 12.75
C ARG A 215 45.42 52.86 12.85
N PRO A 216 46.00 53.56 11.87
CA PRO A 216 47.39 54.01 11.93
C PRO A 216 47.49 55.14 12.98
N GLY A 217 48.46 54.98 13.87
CA GLY A 217 48.80 55.98 14.88
C GLY A 217 49.43 57.26 14.25
N ASN A 218 48.96 58.39 14.69
CA ASN A 218 49.49 59.69 14.38
C ASN A 218 50.74 59.93 15.23
N LYS A 219 51.89 60.10 14.59
CA LYS A 219 53.10 60.58 15.28
C LYS A 219 53.13 62.10 15.20
N LYS A 220 53.24 62.70 16.33
CA LYS A 220 54.02 63.92 16.56
C LYS A 220 55.16 63.61 17.45
#